data_d563ce5b8e882c41e8c25898e0bb10eb
#
_entry.id   d563ce5b8e882c41e8c25898e0bb10eb
#
_cell.length_a   1.000
_cell.length_b   1.000
_cell.length_c   1.000
_cell.angle_alpha   90.00
_cell.angle_beta   90.00
_cell.angle_gamma   90.00
#
_symmetry.space_group_name_H-M   'P 1'
#
loop_
_entity.id
_entity.type
_entity.pdbx_description
1 polymer ?
#
loop_
_entity_poly.entity_id
_entity_poly.type
_entity_poly.pdbx_seq_one_letter_code
_entity_poly.pdbx_strand_id
1 'polypeptide(L)'
;MTVPGQPIDILLVEDDPGDELMTREAFEDNKIGNTLHVAHDGQEALDFLYRQGEYAHAPRPDLILLDLNLPKYDGRQVLEKIKADPDLSHIPVVVLTTSAAEEDILRSYRLHANAYVTKPVDLDQFVAAIKQ
;
A
#
# COMPACT_ATOMS: atom_id res chain seq x y z
N MET A 1 -7.50 9.84 12.99
CA MET A 1 -7.05 11.11 12.44
C MET A 1 -5.68 11.46 12.99
N THR A 2 -4.74 11.82 12.13
CA THR A 2 -3.39 12.18 12.56
C THR A 2 -3.35 13.59 13.12
N VAL A 3 -2.60 13.77 14.19
CA VAL A 3 -2.34 15.10 14.75
C VAL A 3 -1.38 15.83 13.79
N PRO A 4 -1.63 17.10 13.48
CA PRO A 4 -0.71 17.84 12.60
C PRO A 4 0.73 17.75 13.08
N GLY A 5 1.64 17.42 12.18
CA GLY A 5 3.06 17.28 12.48
C GLY A 5 3.49 15.89 12.92
N GLN A 6 2.57 14.97 13.20
CA GLN A 6 2.94 13.59 13.50
C GLN A 6 3.06 12.79 12.20
N PRO A 7 4.13 11.98 12.07
CA PRO A 7 4.25 11.11 10.90
C PRO A 7 3.20 10.00 10.91
N ILE A 8 2.76 9.62 9.73
CA ILE A 8 1.88 8.45 9.58
C ILE A 8 2.74 7.22 9.27
N ASP A 9 2.24 6.05 9.62
CA ASP A 9 2.88 4.79 9.25
C ASP A 9 2.30 4.30 7.94
N ILE A 10 3.16 4.11 6.96
CA ILE A 10 2.76 3.63 5.63
C ILE A 10 3.42 2.28 5.37
N LEU A 11 2.63 1.29 4.98
CA LEU A 11 3.17 0.02 4.52
C LEU A 11 3.18 0.02 2.99
N LEU A 12 4.38 -0.02 2.41
CA LEU A 12 4.56 -0.15 0.97
C LEU A 12 4.87 -1.61 0.66
N VAL A 13 4.04 -2.24 -0.16
CA VAL A 13 4.26 -3.62 -0.60
C VAL A 13 4.75 -3.56 -2.05
N GLU A 14 6.05 -3.73 -2.24
CA GLU A 14 6.73 -3.51 -3.51
C GLU A 14 7.99 -4.37 -3.59
N ASP A 15 8.14 -5.15 -4.66
CA ASP A 15 9.32 -6.00 -4.85
C ASP A 15 10.41 -5.36 -5.70
N ASP A 16 10.10 -4.30 -6.45
CA ASP A 16 11.07 -3.62 -7.32
C ASP A 16 11.78 -2.51 -6.57
N PRO A 17 13.12 -2.60 -6.38
CA PRO A 17 13.87 -1.55 -5.68
C PRO A 17 13.77 -0.18 -6.34
N GLY A 18 13.67 -0.12 -7.66
CA GLY A 18 13.53 1.15 -8.38
C GLY A 18 12.20 1.83 -8.08
N ASP A 19 11.11 1.07 -8.09
CA ASP A 19 9.78 1.59 -7.76
C ASP A 19 9.69 1.97 -6.29
N GLU A 20 10.36 1.22 -5.42
CA GLU A 20 10.44 1.55 -4.00
C GLU A 20 11.11 2.91 -3.80
N LEU A 21 12.23 3.13 -4.49
CA LEU A 21 12.97 4.39 -4.38
C LEU A 21 12.14 5.56 -4.90
N MET A 22 11.47 5.40 -6.02
CA MET A 22 10.64 6.45 -6.60
C MET A 22 9.51 6.83 -5.65
N THR A 23 8.92 5.84 -4.99
CA THR A 23 7.85 6.09 -4.01
C THR A 23 8.38 6.84 -2.80
N ARG A 24 9.55 6.45 -2.29
CA ARG A 24 10.19 7.16 -1.17
C ARG A 24 10.46 8.61 -1.51
N GLU A 25 11.00 8.86 -2.70
CA GLU A 25 11.31 10.21 -3.16
C GLU A 25 10.05 11.06 -3.30
N ALA A 26 8.96 10.47 -3.78
CA ALA A 26 7.69 11.17 -3.91
C ALA A 26 7.18 11.68 -2.55
N PHE A 27 7.30 10.86 -1.50
CA PHE A 27 6.90 11.27 -0.15
C PHE A 27 7.82 12.35 0.41
N GLU A 28 9.12 12.22 0.20
CA GLU A 28 10.09 13.19 0.68
C GLU A 28 9.90 14.55 0.01
N ASP A 29 9.70 14.56 -1.31
CA ASP A 29 9.52 15.79 -2.07
C ASP A 29 8.29 16.57 -1.65
N ASN A 30 7.26 15.90 -1.14
CA ASN A 30 6.06 16.56 -0.65
C ASN A 30 6.06 16.89 0.81
N LYS A 31 7.13 16.55 1.50
CA LYS A 31 7.25 16.81 2.93
C LYS A 31 6.09 16.22 3.73
N ILE A 32 5.55 15.10 3.25
CA ILE A 32 4.56 14.36 4.02
C ILE A 32 5.30 13.63 5.13
N GLY A 33 5.01 13.96 6.37
CA GLY A 33 5.59 13.26 7.50
C GLY A 33 5.15 11.81 7.52
N ASN A 34 6.09 10.89 7.33
CA ASN A 34 5.76 9.48 7.28
C ASN A 34 6.93 8.61 7.75
N THR A 35 6.58 7.41 8.21
CA THR A 35 7.53 6.32 8.38
C THR A 35 7.14 5.26 7.38
N LEU A 36 8.00 5.00 6.41
CA LEU A 36 7.73 4.05 5.36
C LEU A 36 8.30 2.68 5.73
N HIS A 37 7.41 1.71 5.87
CA HIS A 37 7.76 0.32 6.11
C HIS A 37 7.59 -0.42 4.79
N VAL A 38 8.59 -1.22 4.39
CA VAL A 38 8.54 -1.89 3.09
C VAL A 38 8.46 -3.41 3.27
N ALA A 39 7.50 -4.01 2.60
CA ALA A 39 7.41 -5.47 2.46
C ALA A 39 7.69 -5.78 0.98
N HIS A 40 8.56 -6.75 0.73
CA HIS A 40 9.03 -7.04 -0.63
C HIS A 40 8.23 -8.12 -1.35
N ASP A 41 7.30 -8.76 -0.64
CA ASP A 41 6.36 -9.69 -1.26
C ASP A 41 5.08 -9.77 -0.42
N GLY A 42 4.10 -10.50 -0.92
CA GLY A 42 2.81 -10.60 -0.24
C GLY A 42 2.88 -11.30 1.10
N GLN A 43 3.79 -12.27 1.25
CA GLN A 43 3.94 -12.98 2.52
C GLN A 43 4.49 -12.04 3.60
N GLU A 44 5.51 -11.25 3.27
CA GLU A 44 6.05 -10.25 4.21
C GLU A 44 4.99 -9.24 4.60
N ALA A 45 4.16 -8.82 3.65
CA ALA A 45 3.07 -7.89 3.95
C ALA A 45 2.08 -8.47 4.95
N LEU A 46 1.69 -9.72 4.77
CA LEU A 46 0.78 -10.39 5.69
C LEU A 46 1.41 -10.59 7.06
N ASP A 47 2.69 -10.97 7.10
CA ASP A 47 3.42 -11.12 8.37
C ASP A 47 3.47 -9.80 9.12
N PHE A 48 3.69 -8.69 8.41
CA PHE A 48 3.69 -7.36 9.01
C PHE A 48 2.31 -7.03 9.58
N LEU A 49 1.27 -7.24 8.81
CA LEU A 49 -0.09 -6.89 9.21
C LEU A 49 -0.60 -7.76 10.36
N TYR A 50 -0.22 -9.03 10.38
CA TYR A 50 -0.60 -9.95 11.45
C TYR A 50 0.40 -9.98 12.60
N ARG A 51 1.46 -9.18 12.50
CA ARG A 51 2.50 -9.07 13.54
C ARG A 51 3.15 -10.40 13.89
N GLN A 52 3.51 -11.15 12.86
CA GLN A 52 4.13 -12.46 13.01
C GLN A 52 5.64 -12.39 12.82
N GLY A 53 6.36 -13.32 13.49
CA GLY A 53 7.80 -13.43 13.35
C GLY A 53 8.52 -12.16 13.78
N GLU A 54 9.39 -11.66 12.91
CA GLU A 54 10.17 -10.45 13.19
C GLU A 54 9.30 -9.19 13.26
N TYR A 55 8.03 -9.27 12.85
CA TYR A 55 7.11 -8.14 12.86
C TYR A 55 6.22 -8.10 14.12
N ALA A 56 6.60 -8.80 15.17
CA ALA A 56 5.78 -8.89 16.39
C ALA A 56 5.45 -7.53 16.99
N HIS A 57 6.32 -6.55 16.80
CA HIS A 57 6.11 -5.19 17.33
C HIS A 57 5.80 -4.16 16.25
N ALA A 58 5.40 -4.61 15.06
CA ALA A 58 5.10 -3.70 13.97
C ALA A 58 3.88 -2.83 14.29
N PRO A 59 3.91 -1.54 13.90
CA PRO A 59 2.74 -0.69 14.08
C PRO A 59 1.63 -1.07 13.11
N ARG A 60 0.39 -0.70 13.44
CA ARG A 60 -0.70 -0.81 12.48
C ARG A 60 -0.57 0.33 11.48
N PRO A 61 -0.45 0.07 10.18
CA PRO A 61 -0.29 1.16 9.22
C PRO A 61 -1.54 2.01 9.10
N ASP A 62 -1.32 3.29 8.81
CA ASP A 62 -2.39 4.24 8.52
C ASP A 62 -2.80 4.20 7.05
N LEU A 63 -1.93 3.67 6.20
CA LEU A 63 -2.14 3.59 4.76
C LEU A 63 -1.33 2.41 4.22
N ILE A 64 -1.91 1.68 3.28
CA ILE A 64 -1.21 0.59 2.58
C ILE A 64 -1.11 0.96 1.10
N LEU A 65 0.11 0.93 0.56
CA LEU A 65 0.38 1.06 -0.87
C LEU A 65 0.71 -0.33 -1.38
N LEU A 66 -0.14 -0.88 -2.24
CA LEU A 66 -0.06 -2.28 -2.62
C LEU A 66 0.17 -2.43 -4.12
N ASP A 67 1.34 -2.96 -4.50
CA ASP A 67 1.60 -3.35 -5.87
C ASP A 67 0.80 -4.62 -6.19
N LEU A 68 0.18 -4.66 -7.35
CA LEU A 68 -0.55 -5.85 -7.79
C LEU A 68 0.37 -6.99 -8.21
N ASN A 69 1.52 -6.67 -8.80
CA ASN A 69 2.41 -7.67 -9.38
C ASN A 69 3.51 -8.06 -8.40
N LEU A 70 3.18 -8.91 -7.45
CA LEU A 70 4.10 -9.35 -6.41
C LEU A 70 4.46 -10.82 -6.55
N PRO A 71 5.70 -11.22 -6.18
CA PRO A 71 6.02 -12.63 -6.05
C PRO A 71 5.30 -13.24 -4.84
N LYS A 72 5.23 -14.54 -4.77
CA LYS A 72 4.53 -15.31 -3.73
C LYS A 72 3.06 -14.95 -3.74
N TYR A 73 2.50 -14.35 -2.71
CA TYR A 73 1.11 -13.91 -2.75
C TYR A 73 0.99 -12.70 -3.66
N ASP A 74 0.18 -12.79 -4.71
CA ASP A 74 0.01 -11.62 -5.57
C ASP A 74 -0.85 -10.56 -4.87
N GLY A 75 -0.81 -9.34 -5.41
CA GLY A 75 -1.47 -8.20 -4.77
C GLY A 75 -2.96 -8.39 -4.59
N ARG A 76 -3.62 -9.12 -5.48
CA ARG A 76 -5.07 -9.37 -5.35
C ARG A 76 -5.36 -10.23 -4.13
N GLN A 77 -4.53 -11.25 -3.89
CA GLN A 77 -4.70 -12.12 -2.72
C GLN A 77 -4.47 -11.36 -1.42
N VAL A 78 -3.49 -10.46 -1.40
CA VAL A 78 -3.23 -9.62 -0.23
C VAL A 78 -4.41 -8.69 0.03
N LEU A 79 -4.92 -8.03 -1.02
CA LEU A 79 -6.06 -7.14 -0.91
C LEU A 79 -7.30 -7.88 -0.40
N GLU A 80 -7.54 -9.07 -0.92
CA GLU A 80 -8.67 -9.89 -0.49
C GLU A 80 -8.58 -10.22 1.00
N LYS A 81 -7.41 -10.61 1.48
CA LYS A 81 -7.22 -10.91 2.89
C LYS A 81 -7.40 -9.69 3.78
N ILE A 82 -6.91 -8.54 3.34
CA ILE A 82 -7.08 -7.29 4.09
C ILE A 82 -8.57 -6.95 4.21
N LYS A 83 -9.30 -7.02 3.12
CA LYS A 83 -10.71 -6.63 3.10
C LYS A 83 -11.60 -7.63 3.85
N ALA A 84 -11.18 -8.88 3.94
CA ALA A 84 -11.93 -9.90 4.66
C ALA A 84 -11.70 -9.87 6.17
N ASP A 85 -10.65 -9.21 6.65
CA ASP A 85 -10.31 -9.17 8.06
C ASP A 85 -10.89 -7.90 8.71
N PRO A 86 -11.79 -8.04 9.70
CA PRO A 86 -12.40 -6.86 10.34
C PRO A 86 -11.38 -5.93 11.01
N ASP A 87 -10.23 -6.44 11.44
CA ASP A 87 -9.21 -5.63 12.07
C ASP A 87 -8.37 -4.84 11.06
N LEU A 88 -8.38 -5.25 9.80
CA LEU A 88 -7.58 -4.63 8.75
C LEU A 88 -8.42 -3.90 7.70
N SER A 89 -9.68 -4.25 7.56
CA SER A 89 -10.52 -3.76 6.45
C SER A 89 -10.73 -2.24 6.47
N HIS A 90 -10.55 -1.60 7.61
CA HIS A 90 -10.70 -0.15 7.73
C HIS A 90 -9.47 0.63 7.27
N ILE A 91 -8.33 -0.04 7.08
CA ILE A 91 -7.11 0.63 6.65
C ILE A 91 -7.24 1.00 5.17
N PRO A 92 -7.03 2.28 4.78
CA PRO A 92 -7.07 2.65 3.37
C PRO A 92 -6.00 1.92 2.57
N VAL A 93 -6.37 1.41 1.40
CA VAL A 93 -5.45 0.73 0.48
C VAL A 93 -5.45 1.46 -0.85
N VAL A 94 -4.28 1.91 -1.28
CA VAL A 94 -4.06 2.45 -2.62
C VAL A 94 -3.33 1.39 -3.41
N VAL A 95 -3.93 0.95 -4.50
CA VAL A 95 -3.34 -0.09 -5.35
C VAL A 95 -2.48 0.56 -6.43
N LEU A 96 -1.25 0.08 -6.57
CA LEU A 96 -0.32 0.52 -7.61
C LEU A 96 -0.44 -0.46 -8.78
N THR A 97 -0.79 0.04 -9.95
CA THR A 97 -0.99 -0.79 -11.15
C THR A 97 -0.05 -0.36 -12.26
N THR A 98 0.18 -1.24 -13.22
CA THR A 98 0.94 -0.91 -14.41
C THR A 98 0.04 -0.45 -15.55
N SER A 99 -1.27 -0.67 -15.46
CA SER A 99 -2.18 -0.27 -16.51
C SER A 99 -3.63 -0.17 -16.01
N ALA A 100 -4.44 0.57 -16.75
CA ALA A 100 -5.88 0.66 -16.48
C ALA A 100 -6.58 -0.70 -16.66
N ALA A 101 -6.03 -1.59 -17.49
CA ALA A 101 -6.59 -2.92 -17.66
C ALA A 101 -6.52 -3.74 -16.37
N GLU A 102 -5.44 -3.61 -15.61
CA GLU A 102 -5.33 -4.28 -14.31
C GLU A 102 -6.38 -3.76 -13.32
N GLU A 103 -6.61 -2.47 -13.33
CA GLU A 103 -7.63 -1.86 -12.49
C GLU A 103 -9.01 -2.41 -12.82
N ASP A 104 -9.34 -2.52 -14.12
CA ASP A 104 -10.62 -3.07 -14.57
C ASP A 104 -10.79 -4.54 -14.14
N ILE A 105 -9.72 -5.32 -14.20
CA ILE A 105 -9.75 -6.71 -13.75
C ILE A 105 -10.09 -6.79 -12.27
N LEU A 106 -9.46 -5.95 -11.45
CA LEU A 106 -9.75 -5.91 -10.01
C LEU A 106 -11.21 -5.60 -9.74
N ARG A 107 -11.74 -4.60 -10.44
CA ARG A 107 -13.13 -4.20 -10.27
C ARG A 107 -14.09 -5.33 -10.63
N SER A 108 -13.74 -6.13 -11.65
CA SER A 108 -14.58 -7.24 -12.09
C SER A 108 -14.66 -8.36 -11.04
N TYR A 109 -13.66 -8.49 -10.20
CA TYR A 109 -13.67 -9.45 -9.09
C TYR A 109 -14.25 -8.88 -7.80
N ARG A 110 -14.81 -7.67 -7.86
CA ARG A 110 -15.38 -6.99 -6.69
C ARG A 110 -14.36 -6.75 -5.57
N LEU A 111 -13.10 -6.70 -5.91
CA LEU A 111 -12.05 -6.33 -4.98
C LEU A 111 -11.88 -4.83 -5.05
N HIS A 112 -12.25 -4.16 -3.96
CA HIS A 112 -12.24 -2.70 -3.93
C HIS A 112 -11.07 -2.16 -3.13
N ALA A 113 -10.23 -1.37 -3.79
CA ALA A 113 -9.25 -0.54 -3.12
C ALA A 113 -9.88 0.84 -2.90
N ASN A 114 -9.27 1.62 -2.02
CA ASN A 114 -9.72 3.00 -1.80
C ASN A 114 -9.34 3.90 -2.97
N ALA A 115 -8.25 3.57 -3.65
CA ALA A 115 -7.82 4.29 -4.84
C ALA A 115 -6.87 3.42 -5.66
N TYR A 116 -6.65 3.84 -6.90
CA TYR A 116 -5.73 3.18 -7.83
C TYR A 116 -4.80 4.22 -8.41
N VAL A 117 -3.52 3.92 -8.43
CA VAL A 117 -2.50 4.80 -9.00
C VAL A 117 -1.69 4.00 -10.00
N THR A 118 -1.54 4.52 -11.21
CA THR A 118 -0.74 3.87 -12.26
C THR A 118 0.74 4.21 -12.08
N LYS A 119 1.59 3.20 -12.19
CA LYS A 119 3.04 3.40 -12.12
C LYS A 119 3.56 4.08 -13.39
N PRO A 120 4.62 4.87 -13.33
CA PRO A 120 5.35 5.27 -12.13
C PRO A 120 4.51 6.17 -11.24
N VAL A 121 4.74 6.11 -9.93
CA VAL A 121 3.95 6.88 -8.98
C VAL A 121 4.17 8.36 -9.23
N ASP A 122 3.12 9.00 -9.72
CA ASP A 122 3.09 10.44 -9.91
C ASP A 122 2.58 11.07 -8.64
N LEU A 123 3.31 12.07 -8.18
CA LEU A 123 2.99 12.73 -6.94
C LEU A 123 1.61 13.33 -6.91
N ASP A 124 1.24 14.01 -8.01
CA ASP A 124 -0.07 14.66 -8.09
C ASP A 124 -1.20 13.64 -8.03
N GLN A 125 -1.04 12.51 -8.72
CA GLN A 125 -2.01 11.42 -8.66
C GLN A 125 -2.11 10.83 -7.26
N PHE A 126 -0.97 10.65 -6.61
CA PHE A 126 -0.92 10.09 -5.28
C PHE A 126 -1.61 11.01 -4.26
N VAL A 127 -1.28 12.29 -4.30
CA VAL A 127 -1.88 13.28 -3.40
C VAL A 127 -3.40 13.35 -3.62
N ALA A 128 -3.85 13.33 -4.87
CA ALA A 128 -5.28 13.32 -5.19
C ALA A 128 -5.97 12.09 -4.64
N ALA A 129 -5.31 10.92 -4.72
CA ALA A 129 -5.86 9.66 -4.20
C ALA A 129 -6.00 9.68 -2.68
N ILE A 130 -5.03 10.25 -1.97
CA ILE A 130 -5.05 10.32 -0.52
C ILE A 130 -6.08 11.31 0.00
N LYS A 131 -6.30 12.39 -0.72
CA LYS A 131 -7.18 13.46 -0.25
C LYS A 131 -8.67 13.17 -0.37
N GLN A 132 -9.03 12.02 -0.85
CA GLN A 132 -10.44 11.66 -0.97
C GLN A 132 -11.10 11.20 0.33
#